data_ef04eddf384605f81f16ee542ecca180
#
_entry.id   ef04eddf384605f81f16ee542ecca180
#
_cell.length_a   1.000
_cell.length_b   1.000
_cell.length_c   1.000
_cell.angle_alpha   90.00
_cell.angle_beta   90.00
_cell.angle_gamma   90.00
#
_symmetry.space_group_name_H-M   'P 1'
#
loop_
_entity.id
_entity.type
_entity.pdbx_description
1 polymer ?
#
loop_
_entity_poly.entity_id
_entity_poly.type
_entity_poly.pdbx_seq_one_letter_code
_entity_poly.pdbx_strand_id
1 'polypeptide(L)'
;MMSFMSWRRRTAELSLSEGALSEWRRGRDAIVVDVPWADRLSCRLREMGLLPGVRLRVLRTGTRLVIQIGEARLALRRADAAAIRVTAADPITL
;
A
#
# COMPACT_ATOMS: atom_id res chain seq x y z
N MET A 1 -27.70 11.47 12.33
CA MET A 1 -26.59 12.40 12.08
C MET A 1 -25.39 12.11 12.96
N MET A 2 -25.60 12.08 14.26
CA MET A 2 -24.49 11.78 15.18
C MET A 2 -23.87 10.41 14.90
N SER A 3 -24.69 9.42 14.65
CA SER A 3 -24.17 8.09 14.38
C SER A 3 -23.35 8.06 13.09
N PHE A 4 -23.74 8.85 12.09
CA PHE A 4 -22.99 8.94 10.85
C PHE A 4 -21.62 9.55 11.09
N MET A 5 -21.57 10.62 11.87
CA MET A 5 -20.30 11.26 12.20
C MET A 5 -19.39 10.32 12.98
N SER A 6 -19.97 9.60 13.91
CA SER A 6 -19.25 8.64 14.71
C SER A 6 -18.67 7.53 13.84
N TRP A 7 -19.48 7.03 12.90
CA TRP A 7 -19.03 6.02 11.97
C TRP A 7 -17.87 6.53 11.11
N ARG A 8 -18.00 7.77 10.66
CA ARG A 8 -16.98 8.38 9.83
C ARG A 8 -15.65 8.53 10.58
N ARG A 9 -15.74 8.89 11.83
CA ARG A 9 -14.55 9.00 12.67
C ARG A 9 -13.88 7.64 12.81
N ARG A 10 -14.67 6.61 13.05
CA ARG A 10 -14.13 5.26 13.17
C ARG A 10 -13.48 4.82 11.88
N THR A 11 -14.10 5.13 10.76
CA THR A 11 -13.54 4.83 9.45
C THR A 11 -12.22 5.55 9.27
N ALA A 12 -12.15 6.81 9.70
CA ALA A 12 -10.92 7.58 9.60
C ALA A 12 -9.82 6.97 10.46
N GLU A 13 -10.15 6.50 11.64
CA GLU A 13 -9.17 5.84 12.50
C GLU A 13 -8.67 4.56 11.86
N LEU A 14 -9.55 3.80 11.27
CA LEU A 14 -9.15 2.61 10.53
C LEU A 14 -8.31 2.99 9.32
N SER A 15 -8.64 4.09 8.67
CA SER A 15 -7.88 4.57 7.52
C SER A 15 -6.50 5.09 7.87
N LEU A 16 -6.22 5.33 9.15
CA LEU A 16 -4.87 5.69 9.57
C LEU A 16 -3.86 4.61 9.21
N SER A 17 -4.34 3.39 9.00
CA SER A 17 -3.50 2.30 8.53
C SER A 17 -3.36 2.29 7.02
N GLU A 18 -4.02 3.20 6.33
CA GLU A 18 -3.96 3.32 4.88
C GLU A 18 -3.11 4.53 4.50
N GLY A 19 -2.34 4.39 3.46
CA GLY A 19 -1.50 5.49 3.00
C GLY A 19 -0.77 5.15 1.74
N ALA A 20 0.16 6.03 1.35
CA ALA A 20 1.00 5.80 0.19
C ALA A 20 2.07 4.77 0.54
N LEU A 21 2.37 3.92 -0.43
CA LEU A 21 3.41 2.92 -0.24
C LEU A 21 4.76 3.56 0.07
N SER A 22 5.02 4.74 -0.48
CA SER A 22 6.27 5.46 -0.24
C SER A 22 6.49 5.84 1.23
N GLU A 23 5.43 5.88 2.01
CA GLU A 23 5.48 6.20 3.43
C GLU A 23 5.47 4.98 4.32
N TRP A 24 5.40 3.80 3.74
CA TRP A 24 5.34 2.56 4.51
C TRP A 24 6.69 2.25 5.12
N ARG A 25 6.67 1.76 6.33
CA ARG A 25 7.91 1.46 7.05
C ARG A 25 8.50 0.15 6.61
N ARG A 26 9.83 0.10 6.66
CA ARG A 26 10.56 -1.12 6.40
C ARG A 26 10.11 -2.23 7.37
N GLY A 27 9.93 -3.41 6.83
CA GLY A 27 9.54 -4.58 7.60
C GLY A 27 8.04 -4.74 7.79
N ARG A 28 7.24 -3.74 7.41
CA ARG A 28 5.80 -3.84 7.54
C ARG A 28 5.18 -4.44 6.31
N ASP A 29 4.18 -5.26 6.55
CA ASP A 29 3.37 -5.81 5.47
C ASP A 29 2.26 -4.83 5.13
N ALA A 30 1.82 -4.90 3.90
CA ALA A 30 0.74 -4.07 3.41
C ALA A 30 -0.07 -4.84 2.38
N ILE A 31 -1.30 -4.38 2.19
CA ILE A 31 -2.17 -4.90 1.13
C ILE A 31 -2.42 -3.76 0.18
N VAL A 32 -2.26 -4.00 -1.10
CA VAL A 32 -2.50 -3.00 -2.13
C VAL A 32 -3.98 -2.69 -2.18
N VAL A 33 -4.31 -1.40 -2.09
CA VAL A 33 -5.68 -0.92 -2.19
C VAL A 33 -5.95 -0.42 -3.59
N ASP A 34 -5.02 0.37 -4.12
CA ASP A 34 -5.21 0.97 -5.42
C ASP A 34 -3.87 1.25 -6.10
N VAL A 35 -3.86 1.07 -7.40
CA VAL A 35 -2.71 1.33 -8.26
C VAL A 35 -3.20 2.25 -9.37
N PRO A 36 -2.42 3.27 -9.78
CA PRO A 36 -2.86 4.17 -10.85
C PRO A 36 -3.21 3.41 -12.12
N TRP A 37 -4.21 3.92 -12.84
CA TRP A 37 -4.77 3.21 -13.98
C TRP A 37 -4.22 3.61 -15.34
N ALA A 38 -3.66 4.80 -15.46
CA ALA A 38 -3.65 5.45 -16.75
C ALA A 38 -2.30 5.58 -17.44
N ASP A 39 -1.25 4.93 -16.97
CA ASP A 39 0.04 5.11 -17.60
C ASP A 39 0.80 3.79 -17.75
N ARG A 40 1.96 3.89 -18.39
CA ARG A 40 2.81 2.73 -18.63
C ARG A 40 3.28 2.08 -17.34
N LEU A 41 3.46 2.89 -16.32
CA LEU A 41 3.92 2.40 -15.03
C LEU A 41 2.91 1.45 -14.42
N SER A 42 1.64 1.82 -14.45
CA SER A 42 0.61 0.97 -13.87
C SER A 42 0.48 -0.35 -14.61
N CYS A 43 0.67 -0.34 -15.92
CA CYS A 43 0.67 -1.60 -16.68
C CYS A 43 1.83 -2.50 -16.25
N ARG A 44 3.01 -1.92 -16.08
CA ARG A 44 4.17 -2.68 -15.64
C ARG A 44 3.98 -3.23 -14.24
N LEU A 45 3.43 -2.41 -13.34
CA LEU A 45 3.20 -2.85 -11.98
C LEU A 45 2.22 -4.02 -11.93
N ARG A 46 1.19 -3.97 -12.75
CA ARG A 46 0.24 -5.08 -12.83
C ARG A 46 0.88 -6.34 -13.37
N GLU A 47 1.70 -6.21 -14.40
CA GLU A 47 2.41 -7.36 -14.97
C GLU A 47 3.34 -7.99 -13.95
N MET A 48 3.86 -7.19 -13.04
CA MET A 48 4.71 -7.68 -11.97
C MET A 48 3.93 -8.23 -10.78
N GLY A 49 2.60 -8.18 -10.84
CA GLY A 49 1.76 -8.73 -9.78
C GLY A 49 1.29 -7.74 -8.74
N LEU A 50 1.53 -6.46 -8.95
CA LEU A 50 1.11 -5.43 -8.00
C LEU A 50 -0.34 -5.04 -8.29
N LEU A 51 -1.25 -5.83 -7.78
CA LEU A 51 -2.69 -5.68 -8.01
C LEU A 51 -3.40 -5.39 -6.70
N PRO A 52 -4.56 -4.71 -6.76
CA PRO A 52 -5.37 -4.54 -5.55
C PRO A 52 -5.64 -5.88 -4.87
N GLY A 53 -5.49 -5.90 -3.57
CA GLY A 53 -5.65 -7.10 -2.76
C GLY A 53 -4.38 -7.90 -2.55
N VAL A 54 -3.32 -7.59 -3.23
CA VAL A 54 -2.05 -8.32 -3.10
C VAL A 54 -1.32 -7.87 -1.84
N ARG A 55 -0.77 -8.83 -1.12
CA ARG A 55 0.03 -8.57 0.06
C ARG A 55 1.48 -8.38 -0.34
N LEU A 56 2.11 -7.38 0.26
CA LEU A 56 3.52 -7.11 0.04
C LEU A 56 4.21 -6.79 1.37
N ARG A 57 5.52 -6.83 1.34
CA ARG A 57 6.34 -6.40 2.47
C ARG A 57 7.37 -5.41 1.99
N VAL A 58 7.55 -4.32 2.73
CA VAL A 58 8.57 -3.34 2.42
C VAL A 58 9.89 -3.82 3.01
N LEU A 59 10.87 -4.05 2.15
CA LEU A 59 12.19 -4.53 2.58
C LEU A 59 13.18 -3.39 2.77
N ARG A 60 13.07 -2.35 1.95
CA ARG A 60 13.92 -1.18 2.00
C ARG A 60 13.15 0.07 1.69
N THR A 61 13.57 1.15 2.31
CA THR A 61 13.04 2.50 2.05
C THR A 61 14.18 3.42 1.65
N GLY A 62 13.84 4.61 1.16
CA GLY A 62 14.82 5.58 0.72
C GLY A 62 14.42 6.14 -0.63
N THR A 63 15.40 6.49 -1.46
CA THR A 63 15.13 6.98 -2.81
C THR A 63 14.45 5.91 -3.66
N ARG A 64 14.73 4.66 -3.37
CA ARG A 64 14.04 3.54 -3.98
C ARG A 64 13.49 2.65 -2.88
N LEU A 65 12.30 2.15 -3.11
CA LEU A 65 11.70 1.16 -2.24
C LEU A 65 11.94 -0.21 -2.84
N VAL A 66 12.28 -1.16 -1.99
CA VAL A 66 12.31 -2.56 -2.40
C VAL A 66 11.18 -3.25 -1.67
N ILE A 67 10.29 -3.85 -2.42
CA ILE A 67 9.16 -4.58 -1.86
C ILE A 67 9.24 -6.04 -2.26
N GLN A 68 8.63 -6.88 -1.49
CA GLN A 68 8.54 -8.30 -1.76
C GLN A 68 7.08 -8.69 -1.94
N ILE A 69 6.79 -9.33 -3.05
CA ILE A 69 5.47 -9.88 -3.35
C ILE A 69 5.67 -11.37 -3.60
N GLY A 70 5.16 -12.21 -2.68
CA GLY A 70 5.44 -13.63 -2.77
C GLY A 70 6.93 -13.87 -2.71
N GLU A 71 7.48 -14.46 -3.75
CA GLU A 71 8.92 -14.72 -3.86
C GLU A 71 9.65 -13.68 -4.70
N ALA A 72 8.92 -12.76 -5.29
CA ALA A 72 9.51 -11.73 -6.15
C ALA A 72 9.87 -10.48 -5.38
N ARG A 73 10.93 -9.83 -5.79
CA ARG A 73 11.33 -8.55 -5.24
C ARG A 73 11.28 -7.49 -6.32
N LEU A 74 10.75 -6.35 -5.97
CA LEU A 74 10.58 -5.23 -6.89
C LEU A 74 11.21 -3.99 -6.31
N ALA A 75 11.96 -3.27 -7.14
CA ALA A 75 12.49 -1.97 -6.76
C ALA A 75 11.64 -0.89 -7.43
N LEU A 76 11.14 0.02 -6.66
CA LEU A 76 10.30 1.12 -7.14
C LEU A 76 10.93 2.44 -6.80
N ARG A 77 10.77 3.42 -7.68
CA ARG A 77 11.14 4.79 -7.34
C ARG A 77 10.17 5.29 -6.28
N ARG A 78 10.67 6.13 -5.40
CA ARG A 78 9.82 6.70 -4.37
C ARG A 78 8.61 7.42 -4.95
N ALA A 79 8.81 8.13 -6.05
CA ALA A 79 7.72 8.84 -6.72
C ALA A 79 6.63 7.88 -7.21
N ASP A 80 7.04 6.72 -7.71
CA ASP A 80 6.08 5.72 -8.18
C ASP A 80 5.34 5.09 -7.02
N ALA A 81 6.05 4.81 -5.94
CA ALA A 81 5.44 4.26 -4.73
C ALA A 81 4.47 5.24 -4.07
N ALA A 82 4.69 6.54 -4.27
CA ALA A 82 3.80 7.55 -3.72
C ALA A 82 2.40 7.51 -4.33
N ALA A 83 2.29 6.97 -5.53
CA ALA A 83 1.01 6.87 -6.22
C ALA A 83 0.24 5.58 -5.88
N ILE A 84 0.87 4.66 -5.17
CA ILE A 84 0.25 3.39 -4.82
C ILE A 84 -0.30 3.49 -3.42
N ARG A 85 -1.57 3.18 -3.27
CA ARG A 85 -2.20 3.18 -1.95
C ARG A 85 -2.23 1.78 -1.38
N VAL A 86 -1.87 1.69 -0.13
CA VAL A 86 -1.83 0.42 0.59
C VAL A 86 -2.47 0.60 1.96
N THR A 87 -2.83 -0.52 2.55
CA THR A 87 -3.34 -0.54 3.92
C THR A 87 -2.55 -1.55 4.71
N ALA A 88 -2.56 -1.41 6.02
CA ALA A 88 -1.84 -2.33 6.88
C ALA A 88 -2.39 -3.74 6.73
N ALA A 89 -1.48 -4.70 6.59
CA ALA A 89 -1.84 -6.10 6.48
C ALA A 89 -1.67 -6.84 7.80
N ASP A 90 -1.14 -6.17 8.80
CA ASP A 90 -0.94 -6.79 10.10
C ASP A 90 -2.28 -7.22 10.67
N PRO A 91 -2.40 -8.44 11.17
CA PRO A 91 -3.66 -8.86 11.74
C PRO A 91 -4.02 -7.94 12.89
N ILE A 92 -5.26 -7.50 12.89
CA ILE A 92 -5.76 -6.69 13.98
C ILE A 92 -5.94 -7.63 15.15
N THR A 93 -5.18 -7.39 16.17
CA THR A 93 -5.28 -8.19 17.37
C THR A 93 -6.49 -7.71 18.15
N LEU A 94 -7.43 -8.55 18.25
CA LEU A 94 -8.66 -8.23 18.97
C LEU A 94 -8.63 -8.82 20.37
#